data_2bea036b11bf527cf65fc6d0be965b61
#
_entry.id   2bea036b11bf527cf65fc6d0be965b61
#
_cell.length_a   1.000
_cell.length_b   1.000
_cell.length_c   1.000
_cell.angle_alpha   90.00
_cell.angle_beta   90.00
_cell.angle_gamma   90.00
#
_symmetry.space_group_name_H-M   'P 1'
#
loop_
_entity.id
_entity.type
_entity.pdbx_description
1 polymer ?
#
loop_
_entity_poly.entity_id
_entity_poly.type
_entity_poly.pdbx_seq_one_letter_code
_entity_poly.pdbx_strand_id
1 'polypeptide(L)'
;MRAFRAVAMGVAGAVLSLGLAACGSTSTTAAGQPAGTQPAEGQPFRVIKHAMGETKIPAQPKRVVALDQSFVDAVLTLETPVVGYTTYRSIDDKLPDYLGSVATEYGKEATPVGTLEQPSLEKIMALKPDLIVSAKVRHEALYAKLSQIAPTVFSETTGAIWKENVRLMGQALGKEELAETRLRDFEARAAKIGEAIKAKDGELPTVSVVRFAGEPTTRLYVENSYSGIVLKDVGFPRPADQPKDPNAIAVDISQERIADFDADHIFVSTYADPSAEGPKKQFVNNPLWGKLKGEKHDVNDATWMSAVGIQGAHAILDDLAKIFEVDPARAA
;
A
#
# COMPACT_ATOMS: atom_id res chain seq x y z
N MET A 1 -27.30 14.21 64.69
CA MET A 1 -27.18 13.53 65.97
C MET A 1 -26.07 12.53 65.91
N ARG A 2 -25.09 12.73 66.80
CA ARG A 2 -24.17 11.80 67.45
C ARG A 2 -23.33 10.92 66.50
N ALA A 3 -22.05 11.12 66.24
CA ALA A 3 -20.88 11.27 67.13
C ALA A 3 -20.41 9.94 67.77
N PHE A 4 -19.12 9.74 67.57
CA PHE A 4 -18.06 9.25 68.47
C PHE A 4 -17.21 8.14 67.80
N ARG A 5 -15.92 8.43 67.52
CA ARG A 5 -14.73 8.27 68.39
C ARG A 5 -14.35 6.80 68.63
N ALA A 6 -13.19 6.32 68.61
CA ALA A 6 -11.81 6.79 68.54
C ALA A 6 -10.88 5.60 68.88
N VAL A 7 -9.57 5.76 68.59
CA VAL A 7 -8.42 5.30 69.41
C VAL A 7 -7.93 3.86 69.17
N ALA A 8 -6.73 3.50 68.91
CA ALA A 8 -5.34 4.00 68.88
C ALA A 8 -4.39 2.83 69.22
N MET A 9 -3.12 3.01 68.84
CA MET A 9 -1.89 2.43 69.40
C MET A 9 -1.69 0.91 69.18
N GLY A 10 -0.54 0.38 68.81
CA GLY A 10 0.82 0.86 68.73
C GLY A 10 1.77 -0.32 68.61
N VAL A 11 2.96 0.00 68.45
CA VAL A 11 4.23 -0.64 68.89
C VAL A 11 5.12 -1.21 67.78
N ALA A 12 6.27 -0.59 67.78
CA ALA A 12 7.49 -0.75 67.04
C ALA A 12 8.20 -2.11 67.21
N GLY A 13 9.04 -2.42 66.25
CA GLY A 13 10.07 -3.46 66.33
C GLY A 13 11.10 -3.26 65.24
N ALA A 14 12.14 -2.50 65.58
CA ALA A 14 13.38 -2.42 64.78
C ALA A 14 14.26 -3.60 65.02
N VAL A 15 14.82 -4.17 63.95
CA VAL A 15 16.08 -4.94 64.03
C VAL A 15 16.99 -4.51 62.87
N LEU A 16 18.08 -3.87 63.23
CA LEU A 16 19.28 -3.61 62.43
C LEU A 16 20.07 -4.92 62.28
N SER A 17 20.57 -5.19 61.07
CA SER A 17 21.82 -5.92 60.92
C SER A 17 22.61 -5.39 59.72
N LEU A 18 23.76 -4.77 60.06
CA LEU A 18 24.84 -4.39 59.17
C LEU A 18 25.60 -5.64 58.65
N GLY A 19 25.99 -5.59 57.40
CA GLY A 19 26.96 -6.50 56.82
C GLY A 19 27.76 -5.78 55.72
N LEU A 20 29.02 -5.46 56.02
CA LEU A 20 29.96 -4.74 55.15
C LEU A 20 30.60 -5.65 54.08
N ALA A 21 30.97 -4.99 52.98
CA ALA A 21 32.19 -5.08 52.18
C ALA A 21 32.36 -6.23 51.18
N ALA A 22 32.61 -5.94 49.89
CA ALA A 22 33.96 -5.71 49.34
C ALA A 22 33.93 -5.57 47.80
N CYS A 23 34.63 -4.54 47.33
CA CYS A 23 35.49 -4.37 46.15
C CYS A 23 35.23 -5.13 44.83
N GLY A 24 34.96 -4.39 43.79
CA GLY A 24 35.91 -4.16 42.69
C GLY A 24 35.87 -5.14 41.54
N SER A 25 35.29 -4.71 40.41
CA SER A 25 35.88 -4.97 39.11
C SER A 25 35.21 -4.07 38.04
N THR A 26 36.03 -3.27 37.43
CA THR A 26 35.75 -2.50 36.18
C THR A 26 35.34 -3.43 35.09
N SER A 27 34.12 -3.23 34.52
CA SER A 27 33.69 -3.85 33.29
C SER A 27 33.24 -2.77 32.33
N THR A 28 33.93 -2.72 31.24
CA THR A 28 33.75 -2.01 29.97
C THR A 28 32.31 -1.89 29.55
N THR A 29 31.88 -0.68 29.27
CA THR A 29 30.58 -0.34 28.67
C THR A 29 30.52 -0.87 27.23
N ALA A 30 29.83 -1.96 27.01
CA ALA A 30 29.36 -2.36 25.69
C ALA A 30 28.03 -1.63 25.44
N ALA A 31 27.96 -0.88 24.34
CA ALA A 31 26.75 -0.23 23.89
C ALA A 31 25.65 -1.30 23.65
N GLY A 32 24.62 -1.30 24.49
CA GLY A 32 23.50 -2.18 24.38
C GLY A 32 22.62 -1.75 23.19
N GLN A 33 22.38 -2.69 22.28
CA GLN A 33 21.27 -2.63 21.32
C GLN A 33 19.96 -2.46 22.12
N PRO A 34 18.98 -1.71 21.60
CA PRO A 34 17.68 -1.64 22.25
C PRO A 34 17.06 -3.04 22.23
N ALA A 35 16.87 -3.62 23.39
CA ALA A 35 16.14 -4.85 23.58
C ALA A 35 14.69 -4.63 23.10
N GLY A 36 14.31 -5.36 22.06
CA GLY A 36 12.91 -5.44 21.64
C GLY A 36 12.08 -5.90 22.84
N THR A 37 11.14 -5.07 23.25
CA THR A 37 10.22 -5.34 24.36
C THR A 37 9.39 -6.59 24.01
N GLN A 38 9.71 -7.74 24.58
CA GLN A 38 8.84 -8.90 24.53
C GLN A 38 7.53 -8.54 25.27
N PRO A 39 6.34 -8.83 24.65
CA PRO A 39 5.08 -8.62 25.34
C PRO A 39 5.04 -9.43 26.66
N ALA A 40 4.48 -8.84 27.72
CA ALA A 40 4.20 -9.56 28.95
C ALA A 40 3.26 -10.75 28.66
N GLU A 41 3.45 -11.88 29.35
CA GLU A 41 2.62 -13.08 29.15
C GLU A 41 1.12 -12.71 29.25
N GLY A 42 0.37 -13.02 28.18
CA GLY A 42 -1.08 -12.76 28.08
C GLY A 42 -1.48 -11.51 27.31
N GLN A 43 -0.55 -10.64 26.88
CA GLN A 43 -0.90 -9.49 26.01
C GLN A 43 -0.70 -9.83 24.52
N PRO A 44 -1.60 -9.39 23.63
CA PRO A 44 -1.43 -9.57 22.20
C PRO A 44 -0.22 -8.74 21.71
N PHE A 45 0.45 -9.21 20.65
CA PHE A 45 1.52 -8.49 19.98
C PHE A 45 1.07 -7.10 19.52
N ARG A 46 -0.14 -7.03 18.92
CA ARG A 46 -0.76 -5.77 18.48
C ARG A 46 -2.28 -5.82 18.65
N VAL A 47 -2.85 -4.64 18.81
CA VAL A 47 -4.28 -4.39 18.71
C VAL A 47 -4.46 -3.33 17.63
N ILE A 48 -5.06 -3.70 16.50
CA ILE A 48 -5.17 -2.86 15.32
C ILE A 48 -6.60 -2.38 15.14
N LYS A 49 -6.80 -1.05 15.12
CA LYS A 49 -8.05 -0.43 14.68
C LYS A 49 -8.05 -0.33 13.17
N HIS A 50 -9.14 -0.74 12.55
CA HIS A 50 -9.25 -0.81 11.09
C HIS A 50 -10.72 -0.66 10.65
N ALA A 51 -11.00 -0.70 9.33
CA ALA A 51 -12.33 -0.41 8.78
C ALA A 51 -13.48 -1.28 9.33
N MET A 52 -13.19 -2.48 9.83
CA MET A 52 -14.20 -3.42 10.37
C MET A 52 -14.21 -3.46 11.92
N GLY A 53 -13.53 -2.52 12.58
CA GLY A 53 -13.46 -2.47 14.04
C GLY A 53 -12.04 -2.62 14.59
N GLU A 54 -11.83 -3.60 15.46
CA GLU A 54 -10.55 -3.84 16.12
C GLU A 54 -10.17 -5.32 16.05
N THR A 55 -8.91 -5.61 15.69
CA THR A 55 -8.37 -6.97 15.65
C THR A 55 -7.16 -7.11 16.57
N LYS A 56 -7.17 -8.15 17.41
CA LYS A 56 -6.02 -8.54 18.23
C LYS A 56 -5.15 -9.51 17.45
N ILE A 57 -3.89 -9.17 17.26
CA ILE A 57 -2.87 -10.01 16.63
C ILE A 57 -2.02 -10.60 17.75
N PRO A 58 -2.07 -11.92 18.02
CA PRO A 58 -1.46 -12.51 19.20
C PRO A 58 0.07 -12.54 19.15
N ALA A 59 0.66 -12.72 17.96
CA ALA A 59 2.10 -12.76 17.73
C ALA A 59 2.47 -12.03 16.44
N GLN A 60 3.73 -11.69 16.26
CA GLN A 60 4.20 -11.05 15.02
C GLN A 60 3.91 -11.96 13.81
N PRO A 61 3.21 -11.47 12.79
CA PRO A 61 2.81 -12.28 11.63
C PRO A 61 4.01 -12.76 10.81
N LYS A 62 3.93 -14.02 10.36
CA LYS A 62 4.93 -14.69 9.51
C LYS A 62 4.31 -15.41 8.31
N ARG A 63 3.00 -15.51 8.26
CA ARG A 63 2.23 -16.23 7.23
C ARG A 63 1.00 -15.42 6.85
N VAL A 64 1.20 -14.42 5.98
CA VAL A 64 0.14 -13.49 5.61
C VAL A 64 -0.58 -13.97 4.36
N VAL A 65 -1.92 -13.95 4.40
CA VAL A 65 -2.76 -14.03 3.21
C VAL A 65 -3.24 -12.63 2.85
N ALA A 66 -2.90 -12.18 1.64
CA ALA A 66 -3.23 -10.85 1.12
C ALA A 66 -4.25 -10.96 -0.01
N LEU A 67 -5.46 -10.42 0.20
CA LEU A 67 -6.60 -10.61 -0.70
C LEU A 67 -6.84 -9.43 -1.67
N ASP A 68 -5.81 -8.62 -1.92
CA ASP A 68 -5.77 -7.58 -2.96
C ASP A 68 -4.30 -7.28 -3.26
N GLN A 69 -3.98 -6.92 -4.50
CA GLN A 69 -2.59 -6.66 -4.92
C GLN A 69 -1.91 -5.54 -4.13
N SER A 70 -2.68 -4.55 -3.68
CA SER A 70 -2.16 -3.48 -2.83
C SER A 70 -1.58 -3.98 -1.51
N PHE A 71 -2.17 -5.01 -0.92
CA PHE A 71 -1.66 -5.64 0.31
C PHE A 71 -0.57 -6.65 0.03
N VAL A 72 -0.57 -7.33 -1.12
CA VAL A 72 0.56 -8.16 -1.57
C VAL A 72 1.82 -7.30 -1.66
N ASP A 73 1.74 -6.17 -2.39
CA ASP A 73 2.85 -5.22 -2.51
C ASP A 73 3.30 -4.70 -1.13
N ALA A 74 2.37 -4.21 -0.31
CA ALA A 74 2.69 -3.64 1.00
C ALA A 74 3.36 -4.65 1.95
N VAL A 75 2.83 -5.88 2.06
CA VAL A 75 3.35 -6.92 2.95
C VAL A 75 4.74 -7.37 2.50
N LEU A 76 4.94 -7.59 1.19
CA LEU A 76 6.25 -7.99 0.63
C LEU A 76 7.28 -6.87 0.77
N THR A 77 6.90 -5.61 0.49
CA THR A 77 7.75 -4.42 0.67
C THR A 77 8.17 -4.24 2.13
N LEU A 78 7.31 -4.64 3.06
CA LEU A 78 7.60 -4.69 4.48
C LEU A 78 8.28 -6.01 4.91
N GLU A 79 8.94 -6.70 3.99
CA GLU A 79 9.80 -7.85 4.27
C GLU A 79 9.09 -8.94 5.09
N THR A 80 7.81 -9.19 4.78
CA THR A 80 7.00 -10.20 5.48
C THR A 80 6.48 -11.23 4.46
N PRO A 81 6.54 -12.54 4.78
CA PRO A 81 6.11 -13.58 3.87
C PRO A 81 4.61 -13.51 3.56
N VAL A 82 4.29 -13.49 2.26
CA VAL A 82 2.94 -13.75 1.74
C VAL A 82 2.86 -15.22 1.38
N VAL A 83 1.89 -15.94 1.94
CA VAL A 83 1.66 -17.37 1.67
C VAL A 83 0.44 -17.61 0.77
N GLY A 84 -0.44 -16.62 0.62
CA GLY A 84 -1.61 -16.70 -0.27
C GLY A 84 -2.02 -15.33 -0.78
N TYR A 85 -2.47 -15.29 -2.03
CA TYR A 85 -2.95 -14.07 -2.68
C TYR A 85 -4.13 -14.35 -3.59
N THR A 86 -4.95 -13.33 -3.88
CA THR A 86 -6.00 -13.43 -4.90
C THR A 86 -5.46 -13.08 -6.26
N THR A 87 -5.89 -13.82 -7.28
CA THR A 87 -5.62 -13.49 -8.68
C THR A 87 -6.50 -12.30 -9.10
N TYR A 88 -5.99 -11.51 -10.03
CA TYR A 88 -6.71 -10.38 -10.57
C TYR A 88 -6.35 -10.18 -12.04
N ARG A 89 -7.26 -10.59 -12.90
CA ARG A 89 -7.19 -10.43 -14.37
C ARG A 89 -5.88 -10.99 -14.97
N SER A 90 -4.90 -10.15 -15.34
CA SER A 90 -3.61 -10.60 -15.86
C SER A 90 -2.63 -11.13 -14.79
N ILE A 91 -3.04 -11.09 -13.52
CA ILE A 91 -2.25 -11.61 -12.40
C ILE A 91 -2.93 -12.90 -11.96
N ASP A 92 -2.53 -14.03 -12.51
CA ASP A 92 -3.21 -15.32 -12.31
C ASP A 92 -2.35 -16.37 -11.58
N ASP A 93 -1.30 -16.87 -12.19
CA ASP A 93 -0.54 -18.02 -11.70
C ASP A 93 0.75 -17.66 -10.93
N LYS A 94 1.21 -16.42 -11.02
CA LYS A 94 2.43 -15.93 -10.36
C LYS A 94 2.25 -14.51 -9.84
N LEU A 95 3.10 -14.13 -8.88
CA LEU A 95 3.21 -12.75 -8.45
C LEU A 95 3.75 -11.86 -9.59
N PRO A 96 3.26 -10.61 -9.71
CA PRO A 96 3.69 -9.71 -10.79
C PRO A 96 5.19 -9.41 -10.78
N ASP A 97 5.78 -9.31 -11.97
CA ASP A 97 7.22 -9.09 -12.14
C ASP A 97 7.71 -7.74 -11.57
N TYR A 98 6.82 -6.72 -11.47
CA TYR A 98 7.16 -5.42 -10.87
C TYR A 98 7.53 -5.51 -9.38
N LEU A 99 7.14 -6.56 -8.69
CA LEU A 99 7.50 -6.80 -7.29
C LEU A 99 9.00 -7.16 -7.12
N GLY A 100 9.67 -7.57 -8.19
CA GLY A 100 11.11 -7.76 -8.21
C GLY A 100 11.64 -8.71 -7.13
N SER A 101 12.70 -8.29 -6.43
CA SER A 101 13.37 -9.09 -5.39
C SER A 101 12.49 -9.40 -4.20
N VAL A 102 11.57 -8.53 -3.80
CA VAL A 102 10.70 -8.79 -2.64
C VAL A 102 9.76 -9.97 -2.89
N ALA A 103 9.33 -10.20 -4.14
CA ALA A 103 8.56 -11.40 -4.50
C ALA A 103 9.40 -12.68 -4.40
N THR A 104 10.67 -12.64 -4.85
CA THR A 104 11.55 -13.80 -4.79
C THR A 104 12.02 -14.13 -3.36
N GLU A 105 12.06 -13.15 -2.48
CA GLU A 105 12.51 -13.32 -1.09
C GLU A 105 11.34 -13.66 -0.15
N TYR A 106 10.27 -12.88 -0.18
CA TYR A 106 9.15 -13.00 0.76
C TYR A 106 7.87 -13.58 0.13
N GLY A 107 7.82 -13.73 -1.19
CA GLY A 107 6.68 -14.26 -1.93
C GLY A 107 6.87 -15.66 -2.51
N LYS A 108 8.01 -16.33 -2.27
CA LYS A 108 8.37 -17.63 -2.87
C LYS A 108 7.38 -18.77 -2.56
N GLU A 109 6.67 -18.69 -1.45
CA GLU A 109 5.66 -19.68 -1.04
C GLU A 109 4.22 -19.21 -1.36
N ALA A 110 4.06 -18.03 -1.96
CA ALA A 110 2.75 -17.47 -2.24
C ALA A 110 2.00 -18.30 -3.28
N THR A 111 0.76 -18.68 -2.98
CA THR A 111 -0.11 -19.45 -3.87
C THR A 111 -1.44 -18.75 -4.09
N PRO A 112 -2.06 -18.91 -5.30
CA PRO A 112 -3.37 -18.34 -5.57
C PRO A 112 -4.47 -18.98 -4.70
N VAL A 113 -5.25 -18.14 -4.00
CA VAL A 113 -6.37 -18.59 -3.16
C VAL A 113 -7.74 -18.26 -3.74
N GLY A 114 -7.82 -18.06 -5.05
CA GLY A 114 -9.04 -17.68 -5.78
C GLY A 114 -8.89 -16.31 -6.43
N THR A 115 -9.96 -15.81 -7.06
CA THR A 115 -9.96 -14.48 -7.67
C THR A 115 -10.21 -13.37 -6.64
N LEU A 116 -9.93 -12.12 -7.03
CA LEU A 116 -10.23 -10.96 -6.19
C LEU A 116 -11.71 -10.93 -5.78
N GLU A 117 -12.61 -11.28 -6.70
CA GLU A 117 -14.05 -11.27 -6.47
C GLU A 117 -14.53 -12.49 -5.66
N GLN A 118 -13.80 -13.61 -5.76
CA GLN A 118 -14.18 -14.89 -5.16
C GLN A 118 -12.98 -15.61 -4.52
N PRO A 119 -12.47 -15.13 -3.38
CA PRO A 119 -11.44 -15.84 -2.64
C PRO A 119 -11.99 -17.14 -2.04
N SER A 120 -11.21 -18.22 -2.13
CA SER A 120 -11.56 -19.53 -1.57
C SER A 120 -11.20 -19.62 -0.10
N LEU A 121 -12.20 -19.64 0.78
CA LEU A 121 -12.00 -19.79 2.22
C LEU A 121 -11.30 -21.12 2.57
N GLU A 122 -11.56 -22.18 1.81
CA GLU A 122 -10.93 -23.49 2.01
C GLU A 122 -9.42 -23.44 1.75
N LYS A 123 -9.00 -22.82 0.62
CA LYS A 123 -7.60 -22.63 0.29
C LYS A 123 -6.91 -21.73 1.34
N ILE A 124 -7.56 -20.65 1.76
CA ILE A 124 -7.04 -19.74 2.78
C ILE A 124 -6.81 -20.51 4.09
N MET A 125 -7.80 -21.28 4.55
CA MET A 125 -7.70 -22.08 5.79
C MET A 125 -6.59 -23.14 5.69
N ALA A 126 -6.42 -23.78 4.54
CA ALA A 126 -5.38 -24.80 4.32
C ALA A 126 -3.96 -24.22 4.45
N LEU A 127 -3.77 -22.93 4.14
CA LEU A 127 -2.49 -22.23 4.30
C LEU A 127 -2.14 -21.91 5.76
N LYS A 128 -3.08 -22.05 6.69
CA LYS A 128 -2.89 -21.74 8.13
C LYS A 128 -2.25 -20.36 8.32
N PRO A 129 -2.87 -19.27 7.81
CA PRO A 129 -2.32 -17.94 7.99
C PRO A 129 -2.37 -17.51 9.46
N ASP A 130 -1.48 -16.61 9.84
CA ASP A 130 -1.50 -15.93 11.14
C ASP A 130 -2.01 -14.48 11.03
N LEU A 131 -2.18 -13.99 9.80
CA LEU A 131 -2.85 -12.73 9.48
C LEU A 131 -3.50 -12.82 8.09
N ILE A 132 -4.72 -12.28 7.98
CA ILE A 132 -5.40 -12.05 6.70
C ILE A 132 -5.60 -10.55 6.52
N VAL A 133 -5.26 -10.02 5.34
CA VAL A 133 -5.38 -8.59 5.02
C VAL A 133 -6.18 -8.36 3.74
N SER A 134 -7.04 -7.34 3.76
CA SER A 134 -7.86 -6.94 2.63
C SER A 134 -8.41 -5.52 2.80
N ALA A 135 -9.34 -5.12 1.93
CA ALA A 135 -10.11 -3.89 2.06
C ALA A 135 -11.61 -4.18 2.21
N LYS A 136 -12.30 -3.33 2.96
CA LYS A 136 -13.76 -3.37 3.13
C LYS A 136 -14.48 -3.29 1.78
N VAL A 137 -14.05 -2.37 0.90
CA VAL A 137 -14.59 -2.23 -0.46
C VAL A 137 -14.51 -3.53 -1.29
N ARG A 138 -13.65 -4.48 -0.92
CA ARG A 138 -13.50 -5.78 -1.62
C ARG A 138 -14.30 -6.90 -0.97
N HIS A 139 -14.13 -7.06 0.34
CA HIS A 139 -14.52 -8.30 1.01
C HIS A 139 -15.31 -8.09 2.32
N GLU A 140 -16.04 -6.96 2.47
CA GLU A 140 -16.84 -6.68 3.67
C GLU A 140 -17.72 -7.88 4.06
N ALA A 141 -18.43 -8.47 3.10
CA ALA A 141 -19.31 -9.60 3.32
C ALA A 141 -18.59 -10.89 3.78
N LEU A 142 -17.28 -10.99 3.56
CA LEU A 142 -16.47 -12.14 3.94
C LEU A 142 -15.75 -11.96 5.29
N TYR A 143 -15.72 -10.73 5.83
CA TYR A 143 -14.94 -10.39 7.01
C TYR A 143 -15.18 -11.35 8.19
N ALA A 144 -16.43 -11.61 8.54
CA ALA A 144 -16.76 -12.49 9.65
C ALA A 144 -16.25 -13.93 9.47
N LYS A 145 -16.28 -14.45 8.25
CA LYS A 145 -15.79 -15.79 7.92
C LYS A 145 -14.26 -15.85 7.92
N LEU A 146 -13.60 -14.82 7.37
CA LEU A 146 -12.14 -14.71 7.39
C LEU A 146 -11.60 -14.59 8.80
N SER A 147 -12.27 -13.82 9.67
CA SER A 147 -11.91 -13.66 11.08
C SER A 147 -12.05 -14.94 11.92
N GLN A 148 -12.80 -15.95 11.44
CA GLN A 148 -12.84 -17.30 12.05
C GLN A 148 -11.62 -18.14 11.66
N ILE A 149 -10.91 -17.78 10.60
CA ILE A 149 -9.71 -18.51 10.14
C ILE A 149 -8.46 -17.95 10.83
N ALA A 150 -8.29 -16.64 10.84
CA ALA A 150 -7.14 -15.95 11.43
C ALA A 150 -7.48 -14.49 11.78
N PRO A 151 -6.66 -13.81 12.61
CA PRO A 151 -6.73 -12.36 12.76
C PRO A 151 -6.83 -11.67 11.40
N THR A 152 -7.83 -10.79 11.23
CA THR A 152 -8.15 -10.18 9.93
C THR A 152 -8.19 -8.66 10.06
N VAL A 153 -7.43 -7.95 9.20
CA VAL A 153 -7.33 -6.50 9.17
C VAL A 153 -7.74 -5.98 7.80
N PHE A 154 -8.72 -5.09 7.77
CA PHE A 154 -9.22 -4.47 6.54
C PHE A 154 -8.99 -2.97 6.54
N SER A 155 -8.47 -2.41 5.46
CA SER A 155 -8.59 -0.98 5.19
C SER A 155 -10.00 -0.62 4.69
N GLU A 156 -10.34 0.66 4.63
CA GLU A 156 -11.62 1.10 4.06
C GLU A 156 -11.66 0.87 2.54
N THR A 157 -10.60 1.30 1.84
CA THR A 157 -10.46 1.18 0.39
C THR A 157 -8.99 0.97 0.01
N THR A 158 -8.67 0.96 -1.30
CA THR A 158 -7.30 0.77 -1.81
C THR A 158 -6.74 2.09 -2.37
N GLY A 159 -6.86 2.37 -3.63
CA GLY A 159 -6.26 3.44 -4.44
C GLY A 159 -5.91 4.76 -3.77
N ALA A 160 -6.92 5.52 -3.35
CA ALA A 160 -6.73 6.88 -2.83
C ALA A 160 -5.95 6.96 -1.50
N ILE A 161 -5.98 5.90 -0.71
CA ILE A 161 -5.34 5.82 0.62
C ILE A 161 -4.21 4.77 0.65
N TRP A 162 -3.54 4.55 -0.48
CA TRP A 162 -2.55 3.48 -0.57
C TRP A 162 -1.36 3.67 0.38
N LYS A 163 -0.92 4.91 0.64
CA LYS A 163 0.15 5.21 1.60
C LYS A 163 -0.28 4.90 3.04
N GLU A 164 -1.51 5.25 3.39
CA GLU A 164 -2.12 4.91 4.68
C GLU A 164 -2.26 3.40 4.85
N ASN A 165 -2.56 2.67 3.77
CA ASN A 165 -2.62 1.21 3.79
C ASN A 165 -1.25 0.58 4.05
N VAL A 166 -0.17 1.14 3.50
CA VAL A 166 1.21 0.72 3.83
C VAL A 166 1.49 0.95 5.32
N ARG A 167 1.10 2.09 5.88
CA ARG A 167 1.23 2.39 7.32
C ARG A 167 0.41 1.41 8.19
N LEU A 168 -0.82 1.12 7.77
CA LEU A 168 -1.68 0.13 8.44
C LEU A 168 -1.01 -1.25 8.45
N MET A 169 -0.40 -1.67 7.34
CA MET A 169 0.37 -2.91 7.30
C MET A 169 1.60 -2.83 8.20
N GLY A 170 2.32 -1.70 8.22
CA GLY A 170 3.41 -1.45 9.17
C GLY A 170 2.98 -1.71 10.62
N GLN A 171 1.85 -1.16 11.04
CA GLN A 171 1.28 -1.38 12.38
C GLN A 171 0.92 -2.85 12.62
N ALA A 172 0.23 -3.50 11.68
CA ALA A 172 -0.20 -4.89 11.83
C ALA A 172 0.99 -5.87 11.91
N LEU A 173 2.08 -5.56 11.22
CA LEU A 173 3.28 -6.39 11.14
C LEU A 173 4.35 -6.01 12.19
N GLY A 174 4.18 -4.90 12.93
CA GLY A 174 5.18 -4.35 13.83
C GLY A 174 6.42 -3.82 13.11
N LYS A 175 6.20 -3.20 11.95
CA LYS A 175 7.23 -2.66 11.04
C LYS A 175 6.95 -1.20 10.65
N GLU A 176 6.49 -0.42 11.59
CA GLU A 176 6.08 0.97 11.39
C GLU A 176 7.23 1.83 10.85
N GLU A 177 8.41 1.69 11.44
CA GLU A 177 9.60 2.44 11.01
C GLU A 177 10.03 2.09 9.58
N LEU A 178 9.97 0.80 9.23
CA LEU A 178 10.26 0.35 7.86
C LEU A 178 9.24 0.92 6.86
N ALA A 179 7.95 0.92 7.22
CA ALA A 179 6.89 1.49 6.38
C ALA A 179 7.13 2.98 6.10
N GLU A 180 7.43 3.76 7.12
CA GLU A 180 7.75 5.19 6.95
C GLU A 180 9.03 5.41 6.15
N THR A 181 10.05 4.57 6.33
CA THR A 181 11.28 4.64 5.55
C THR A 181 11.02 4.38 4.08
N ARG A 182 10.30 3.29 3.75
CA ARG A 182 9.95 2.96 2.36
C ARG A 182 9.12 4.06 1.68
N LEU A 183 8.18 4.66 2.40
CA LEU A 183 7.39 5.78 1.88
C LEU A 183 8.24 7.02 1.64
N ARG A 184 9.10 7.40 2.57
CA ARG A 184 10.03 8.54 2.40
C ARG A 184 10.99 8.33 1.24
N ASP A 185 11.55 7.13 1.09
CA ASP A 185 12.48 6.79 0.01
C ASP A 185 11.78 6.92 -1.35
N PHE A 186 10.53 6.45 -1.45
CA PHE A 186 9.70 6.62 -2.63
C PHE A 186 9.46 8.12 -2.94
N GLU A 187 9.00 8.89 -1.95
CA GLU A 187 8.70 10.32 -2.12
C GLU A 187 9.94 11.13 -2.51
N ALA A 188 11.08 10.84 -1.87
CA ALA A 188 12.36 11.46 -2.23
C ALA A 188 12.80 11.13 -3.66
N ARG A 189 12.58 9.90 -4.10
CA ARG A 189 12.85 9.48 -5.47
C ARG A 189 11.94 10.18 -6.47
N ALA A 190 10.64 10.25 -6.18
CA ALA A 190 9.67 10.95 -7.01
C ALA A 190 10.04 12.43 -7.21
N ALA A 191 10.36 13.12 -6.13
CA ALA A 191 10.81 14.51 -6.17
C ALA A 191 12.07 14.71 -7.03
N LYS A 192 13.09 13.83 -6.88
CA LYS A 192 14.32 13.91 -7.69
C LYS A 192 14.05 13.75 -9.19
N ILE A 193 13.15 12.86 -9.58
CA ILE A 193 12.74 12.68 -10.98
C ILE A 193 12.04 13.94 -11.48
N GLY A 194 11.13 14.52 -10.70
CA GLY A 194 10.47 15.77 -11.05
C GLY A 194 11.46 16.94 -11.22
N GLU A 195 12.42 17.06 -10.31
CA GLU A 195 13.50 18.08 -10.43
C GLU A 195 14.35 17.87 -11.70
N ALA A 196 14.67 16.62 -12.03
CA ALA A 196 15.47 16.29 -13.22
C ALA A 196 14.70 16.62 -14.52
N ILE A 197 13.39 16.31 -14.59
CA ILE A 197 12.52 16.68 -15.72
C ILE A 197 12.45 18.20 -15.84
N LYS A 198 12.16 18.89 -14.76
CA LYS A 198 12.10 20.37 -14.74
C LYS A 198 13.42 21.02 -15.14
N ALA A 199 14.56 20.45 -14.73
CA ALA A 199 15.88 20.96 -15.11
C ALA A 199 16.18 20.76 -16.60
N LYS A 200 15.68 19.67 -17.20
CA LYS A 200 15.83 19.36 -18.63
C LYS A 200 14.92 20.24 -19.50
N ASP A 201 13.64 20.36 -19.14
CA ASP A 201 12.60 20.92 -20.02
C ASP A 201 12.20 22.36 -19.63
N GLY A 202 12.74 22.89 -18.52
CA GLY A 202 12.44 24.24 -17.99
C GLY A 202 11.25 24.27 -17.04
N GLU A 203 10.23 23.47 -17.27
CA GLU A 203 9.05 23.32 -16.41
C GLU A 203 8.55 21.87 -16.42
N LEU A 204 7.66 21.55 -15.50
CA LEU A 204 6.98 20.25 -15.53
C LEU A 204 5.75 20.35 -16.44
N PRO A 205 5.61 19.44 -17.44
CA PRO A 205 4.47 19.44 -18.34
C PRO A 205 3.19 19.00 -17.61
N THR A 206 2.03 19.37 -18.14
CA THR A 206 0.75 18.84 -17.70
C THR A 206 0.61 17.38 -18.10
N VAL A 207 -0.05 16.59 -17.23
CA VAL A 207 -0.24 15.16 -17.48
C VAL A 207 -1.68 14.73 -17.30
N SER A 208 -2.05 13.67 -18.03
CA SER A 208 -3.35 13.05 -17.98
C SER A 208 -3.20 11.51 -17.95
N VAL A 209 -4.11 10.82 -17.30
CA VAL A 209 -4.09 9.36 -17.19
C VAL A 209 -5.42 8.80 -17.65
N VAL A 210 -5.38 8.03 -18.72
CA VAL A 210 -6.54 7.47 -19.41
C VAL A 210 -6.51 5.96 -19.34
N ARG A 211 -7.63 5.32 -18.96
CA ARG A 211 -7.74 3.86 -18.92
C ARG A 211 -8.93 3.35 -19.69
N PHE A 212 -8.68 2.45 -20.64
CA PHE A 212 -9.69 1.63 -21.29
C PHE A 212 -9.95 0.38 -20.46
N ALA A 213 -11.08 0.35 -19.75
CA ALA A 213 -11.42 -0.72 -18.81
C ALA A 213 -12.45 -1.73 -19.32
N GLY A 214 -12.80 -1.70 -20.62
CA GLY A 214 -13.80 -2.57 -21.23
C GLY A 214 -15.24 -2.05 -21.13
N GLU A 215 -15.41 -0.82 -20.66
CA GLU A 215 -16.70 -0.14 -20.53
C GLU A 215 -16.98 0.73 -21.77
N PRO A 216 -18.25 1.12 -22.02
CA PRO A 216 -18.60 2.02 -23.11
C PRO A 216 -17.99 3.44 -22.98
N THR A 217 -17.68 3.86 -21.74
CA THR A 217 -16.95 5.09 -21.41
C THR A 217 -15.48 4.78 -21.17
N THR A 218 -14.66 5.83 -21.15
CA THR A 218 -13.22 5.72 -20.83
C THR A 218 -12.94 6.50 -19.56
N ARG A 219 -12.17 5.91 -18.68
CA ARG A 219 -11.87 6.51 -17.38
C ARG A 219 -10.71 7.50 -17.50
N LEU A 220 -10.97 8.76 -17.11
CA LEU A 220 -9.95 9.75 -16.83
C LEU A 220 -9.62 9.69 -15.33
N TYR A 221 -8.42 9.22 -14.99
CA TYR A 221 -8.01 9.10 -13.60
C TYR A 221 -7.64 10.46 -13.03
N VAL A 222 -8.19 10.80 -11.86
CA VAL A 222 -8.00 12.09 -11.20
C VAL A 222 -6.82 12.08 -10.23
N GLU A 223 -6.51 13.24 -9.63
CA GLU A 223 -5.33 13.45 -8.80
C GLU A 223 -5.27 12.52 -7.57
N ASN A 224 -6.41 12.20 -6.96
CA ASN A 224 -6.51 11.31 -5.81
C ASN A 224 -6.61 9.81 -6.15
N SER A 225 -6.40 9.43 -7.41
CA SER A 225 -6.17 8.04 -7.79
C SER A 225 -4.75 7.59 -7.40
N TYR A 226 -4.49 6.27 -7.40
CA TYR A 226 -3.17 5.75 -7.14
C TYR A 226 -2.08 6.36 -8.04
N SER A 227 -2.23 6.24 -9.35
CA SER A 227 -1.30 6.85 -10.32
C SER A 227 -1.30 8.38 -10.24
N GLY A 228 -2.47 9.01 -9.96
CA GLY A 228 -2.57 10.44 -9.75
C GLY A 228 -1.72 10.93 -8.58
N ILE A 229 -1.72 10.21 -7.45
CA ILE A 229 -0.89 10.51 -6.27
C ILE A 229 0.60 10.38 -6.62
N VAL A 230 0.99 9.30 -7.34
CA VAL A 230 2.39 9.13 -7.77
C VAL A 230 2.84 10.29 -8.65
N LEU A 231 2.03 10.70 -9.64
CA LEU A 231 2.34 11.83 -10.52
C LEU A 231 2.41 13.16 -9.75
N LYS A 232 1.55 13.34 -8.75
CA LYS A 232 1.59 14.50 -7.83
C LYS A 232 2.88 14.52 -7.00
N ASP A 233 3.35 13.38 -6.51
CA ASP A 233 4.60 13.27 -5.75
C ASP A 233 5.83 13.63 -6.61
N VAL A 234 5.76 13.37 -7.93
CA VAL A 234 6.77 13.86 -8.90
C VAL A 234 6.63 15.39 -9.12
N GLY A 235 5.46 15.96 -8.89
CA GLY A 235 5.16 17.37 -9.03
C GLY A 235 4.45 17.75 -10.33
N PHE A 236 3.99 16.80 -11.14
CA PHE A 236 3.30 17.10 -12.39
C PHE A 236 1.98 17.85 -12.16
N PRO A 237 1.76 18.97 -12.84
CA PRO A 237 0.47 19.65 -12.86
C PRO A 237 -0.54 18.89 -13.73
N ARG A 238 -1.83 19.10 -13.46
CA ARG A 238 -2.94 18.64 -14.30
C ARG A 238 -3.50 19.83 -15.08
N PRO A 239 -4.05 19.64 -16.28
CA PRO A 239 -4.77 20.70 -16.99
C PRO A 239 -5.84 21.33 -16.10
N ALA A 240 -5.92 22.68 -16.10
CA ALA A 240 -6.77 23.43 -15.16
C ALA A 240 -8.27 23.16 -15.38
N ASP A 241 -8.67 22.92 -16.62
CA ASP A 241 -10.02 22.64 -17.09
C ASP A 241 -10.40 21.14 -17.07
N GLN A 242 -9.46 20.27 -16.70
CA GLN A 242 -9.71 18.84 -16.63
C GLN A 242 -10.75 18.53 -15.55
N PRO A 243 -11.69 17.60 -15.80
CA PRO A 243 -12.68 17.17 -14.81
C PRO A 243 -12.03 16.74 -13.48
N LYS A 244 -12.63 17.18 -12.37
CA LYS A 244 -12.17 16.88 -11.00
C LYS A 244 -13.33 16.29 -10.21
N ASP A 245 -13.06 15.22 -9.50
CA ASP A 245 -13.96 14.66 -8.49
C ASP A 245 -13.15 14.28 -7.25
N PRO A 246 -13.32 15.00 -6.13
CA PRO A 246 -12.57 14.70 -4.91
C PRO A 246 -13.00 13.37 -4.25
N ASN A 247 -14.14 12.81 -4.62
CA ASN A 247 -14.71 11.59 -4.03
C ASN A 247 -14.54 10.36 -4.92
N ALA A 248 -14.00 10.52 -6.11
CA ALA A 248 -13.76 9.42 -7.05
C ALA A 248 -12.28 9.31 -7.41
N ILE A 249 -11.86 8.14 -7.89
CA ILE A 249 -10.51 7.91 -8.43
C ILE A 249 -10.45 8.19 -9.94
N ALA A 250 -11.60 8.25 -10.61
CA ALA A 250 -11.70 8.51 -12.04
C ALA A 250 -13.04 9.15 -12.37
N VAL A 251 -13.09 9.85 -13.50
CA VAL A 251 -14.30 10.38 -14.11
C VAL A 251 -14.53 9.65 -15.44
N ASP A 252 -15.75 9.20 -15.68
CA ASP A 252 -16.13 8.54 -16.93
C ASP A 252 -16.32 9.58 -18.05
N ILE A 253 -15.59 9.40 -19.13
CA ILE A 253 -15.58 10.28 -20.29
C ILE A 253 -16.23 9.57 -21.46
N SER A 254 -17.24 10.19 -22.05
CA SER A 254 -17.87 9.73 -23.29
C SER A 254 -17.07 10.14 -24.53
N GLN A 255 -17.41 9.57 -25.70
CA GLN A 255 -16.65 9.84 -26.92
C GLN A 255 -16.75 11.30 -27.39
N GLU A 256 -17.80 12.04 -27.02
CA GLU A 256 -17.94 13.47 -27.32
C GLU A 256 -17.02 14.35 -26.49
N ARG A 257 -16.55 13.84 -25.35
CA ARG A 257 -15.70 14.53 -24.39
C ARG A 257 -14.23 14.11 -24.44
N ILE A 258 -13.77 13.47 -25.49
CA ILE A 258 -12.38 13.03 -25.68
C ILE A 258 -11.39 14.19 -25.46
N ALA A 259 -11.76 15.42 -25.76
CA ALA A 259 -10.92 16.60 -25.53
C ALA A 259 -10.52 16.79 -24.05
N ASP A 260 -11.29 16.26 -23.11
CA ASP A 260 -10.97 16.32 -21.67
C ASP A 260 -9.71 15.51 -21.31
N PHE A 261 -9.23 14.64 -22.19
CA PHE A 261 -7.98 13.90 -22.01
C PHE A 261 -6.74 14.72 -22.33
N ASP A 262 -6.88 15.87 -23.04
CA ASP A 262 -5.72 16.61 -23.54
C ASP A 262 -4.86 17.15 -22.40
N ALA A 263 -3.56 16.98 -22.56
CA ALA A 263 -2.49 17.43 -21.67
C ALA A 263 -1.20 17.40 -22.50
N ASP A 264 -0.09 17.91 -21.99
CA ASP A 264 1.19 17.80 -22.72
C ASP A 264 1.62 16.33 -22.87
N HIS A 265 1.39 15.49 -21.84
CA HIS A 265 1.59 14.05 -21.91
C HIS A 265 0.33 13.28 -21.44
N ILE A 266 -0.08 12.29 -22.22
CA ILE A 266 -1.27 11.45 -21.97
C ILE A 266 -0.81 10.02 -21.77
N PHE A 267 -0.87 9.51 -20.53
CA PHE A 267 -0.56 8.12 -20.20
C PHE A 267 -1.79 7.26 -20.43
N VAL A 268 -1.69 6.33 -21.37
CA VAL A 268 -2.81 5.50 -21.83
C VAL A 268 -2.62 4.07 -21.33
N SER A 269 -3.48 3.64 -20.46
CA SER A 269 -3.54 2.26 -19.97
C SER A 269 -4.67 1.50 -20.62
N THR A 270 -4.42 0.25 -20.95
CA THR A 270 -5.45 -0.67 -21.46
C THR A 270 -5.51 -1.87 -20.56
N TYR A 271 -6.70 -2.15 -20.08
CA TYR A 271 -6.93 -3.31 -19.25
C TYR A 271 -6.66 -4.61 -20.03
N ALA A 272 -5.89 -5.51 -19.46
CA ALA A 272 -5.49 -6.76 -20.08
C ALA A 272 -6.63 -7.80 -20.13
N ASP A 273 -7.78 -7.40 -20.70
CA ASP A 273 -8.94 -8.23 -20.90
C ASP A 273 -9.47 -8.00 -22.33
N PRO A 274 -9.81 -9.05 -23.09
CA PRO A 274 -10.34 -8.90 -24.45
C PRO A 274 -11.54 -7.95 -24.57
N SER A 275 -12.32 -7.79 -23.51
CA SER A 275 -13.45 -6.85 -23.47
C SER A 275 -13.04 -5.38 -23.63
N ALA A 276 -11.80 -5.02 -23.28
CA ALA A 276 -11.29 -3.66 -23.39
C ALA A 276 -10.97 -3.24 -24.83
N GLU A 277 -10.68 -4.18 -25.71
CA GLU A 277 -10.24 -3.89 -27.09
C GLU A 277 -11.30 -3.22 -27.95
N GLY A 278 -12.57 -3.64 -27.84
CA GLY A 278 -13.67 -3.05 -28.58
C GLY A 278 -13.90 -1.56 -28.24
N PRO A 279 -14.15 -1.23 -26.98
CA PRO A 279 -14.27 0.15 -26.52
C PRO A 279 -13.03 1.01 -26.83
N LYS A 280 -11.81 0.48 -26.61
CA LYS A 280 -10.58 1.18 -27.01
C LYS A 280 -10.58 1.58 -28.47
N LYS A 281 -10.86 0.63 -29.38
CA LYS A 281 -10.92 0.91 -30.82
C LYS A 281 -11.90 2.01 -31.18
N GLN A 282 -13.07 2.05 -30.52
CA GLN A 282 -14.07 3.10 -30.77
C GLN A 282 -13.54 4.49 -30.40
N PHE A 283 -12.86 4.63 -29.27
CA PHE A 283 -12.27 5.90 -28.86
C PHE A 283 -11.07 6.29 -29.75
N VAL A 284 -10.15 5.39 -30.02
CA VAL A 284 -8.94 5.67 -30.81
C VAL A 284 -9.28 5.99 -32.27
N ASN A 285 -10.31 5.37 -32.85
CA ASN A 285 -10.77 5.65 -34.20
C ASN A 285 -11.66 6.91 -34.32
N ASN A 286 -12.08 7.50 -33.18
CA ASN A 286 -12.85 8.73 -33.20
C ASN A 286 -11.95 9.89 -33.67
N PRO A 287 -12.39 10.74 -34.63
CA PRO A 287 -11.61 11.88 -35.09
C PRO A 287 -11.14 12.85 -34.00
N LEU A 288 -11.86 12.92 -32.87
CA LEU A 288 -11.46 13.75 -31.72
C LEU A 288 -10.19 13.23 -31.04
N TRP A 289 -9.95 11.90 -31.03
CA TRP A 289 -8.73 11.32 -30.50
C TRP A 289 -7.48 11.81 -31.26
N GLY A 290 -7.58 11.90 -32.58
CA GLY A 290 -6.51 12.43 -33.42
C GLY A 290 -6.27 13.93 -33.27
N LYS A 291 -7.19 14.69 -32.62
CA LYS A 291 -7.04 16.11 -32.33
C LYS A 291 -6.39 16.40 -30.99
N LEU A 292 -6.20 15.41 -30.14
CA LEU A 292 -5.45 15.55 -28.90
C LEU A 292 -4.01 15.92 -29.23
N LYS A 293 -3.52 17.00 -28.63
CA LYS A 293 -2.20 17.60 -28.93
C LYS A 293 -1.08 16.90 -28.18
N GLY A 294 -1.41 16.39 -26.98
CA GLY A 294 -0.44 15.75 -26.10
C GLY A 294 0.19 14.50 -26.67
N GLU A 295 1.43 14.27 -26.28
CA GLU A 295 2.14 13.04 -26.56
C GLU A 295 1.48 11.86 -25.80
N LYS A 296 1.22 10.78 -26.52
CA LYS A 296 0.52 9.61 -25.99
C LYS A 296 1.52 8.49 -25.68
N HIS A 297 1.51 8.02 -24.43
CA HIS A 297 2.38 6.96 -23.96
C HIS A 297 1.53 5.77 -23.51
N ASP A 298 1.69 4.62 -24.18
CA ASP A 298 1.08 3.38 -23.69
C ASP A 298 1.83 2.92 -22.44
N VAL A 299 1.09 2.70 -21.34
CA VAL A 299 1.63 2.31 -20.04
C VAL A 299 1.02 0.98 -19.56
N ASN A 300 1.76 0.26 -18.73
CA ASN A 300 1.36 -1.04 -18.24
C ASN A 300 0.24 -0.93 -17.18
N ASP A 301 -0.92 -1.54 -17.45
CA ASP A 301 -2.07 -1.52 -16.53
C ASP A 301 -1.77 -2.16 -15.16
N ALA A 302 -0.96 -3.21 -15.14
CA ALA A 302 -0.62 -3.87 -13.89
C ALA A 302 0.14 -2.95 -12.93
N THR A 303 1.08 -2.12 -13.43
CA THR A 303 1.86 -1.19 -12.61
C THR A 303 1.13 0.12 -12.34
N TRP A 304 0.51 0.72 -13.37
CA TRP A 304 -0.08 2.06 -13.26
C TRP A 304 -1.44 2.08 -12.57
N MET A 305 -2.21 0.96 -12.66
CA MET A 305 -3.59 0.93 -12.19
C MET A 305 -3.86 -0.12 -11.11
N SER A 306 -3.21 -1.29 -11.20
CA SER A 306 -3.59 -2.46 -10.40
C SER A 306 -2.64 -2.74 -9.22
N ALA A 307 -1.39 -2.30 -9.28
CA ALA A 307 -0.38 -2.55 -8.25
C ALA A 307 -0.75 -1.91 -6.90
N VAL A 308 -1.08 -0.64 -6.92
CA VAL A 308 -1.56 0.16 -5.77
C VAL A 308 -0.69 0.01 -4.52
N GLY A 309 0.63 0.02 -4.71
CA GLY A 309 1.62 -0.14 -3.65
C GLY A 309 2.97 0.49 -3.99
N ILE A 310 3.95 0.37 -3.11
CA ILE A 310 5.27 1.03 -3.23
C ILE A 310 6.06 0.48 -4.42
N GLN A 311 6.07 -0.85 -4.64
CA GLN A 311 6.83 -1.43 -5.75
C GLN A 311 6.23 -1.02 -7.10
N GLY A 312 4.90 -1.04 -7.20
CA GLY A 312 4.21 -0.50 -8.37
C GLY A 312 4.46 0.98 -8.59
N ALA A 313 4.50 1.78 -7.52
CA ALA A 313 4.83 3.20 -7.61
C ALA A 313 6.27 3.44 -8.10
N HIS A 314 7.23 2.63 -7.64
CA HIS A 314 8.58 2.65 -8.18
C HIS A 314 8.67 2.27 -9.65
N ALA A 315 7.83 1.32 -10.12
CA ALA A 315 7.75 0.98 -11.54
C ALA A 315 7.18 2.13 -12.38
N ILE A 316 6.20 2.88 -11.88
CA ILE A 316 5.72 4.12 -12.52
C ILE A 316 6.86 5.14 -12.64
N LEU A 317 7.67 5.32 -11.58
CA LEU A 317 8.83 6.23 -11.62
C LEU A 317 9.89 5.77 -12.64
N ASP A 318 10.08 4.47 -12.84
CA ASP A 318 10.97 3.95 -13.88
C ASP A 318 10.46 4.27 -15.29
N ASP A 319 9.15 4.10 -15.52
CA ASP A 319 8.51 4.47 -16.79
C ASP A 319 8.64 5.97 -17.07
N LEU A 320 8.40 6.82 -16.06
CA LEU A 320 8.56 8.26 -16.19
C LEU A 320 10.01 8.66 -16.50
N ALA A 321 10.98 8.09 -15.79
CA ALA A 321 12.40 8.35 -16.05
C ALA A 321 12.79 8.00 -17.49
N LYS A 322 12.27 6.89 -18.00
CA LYS A 322 12.48 6.44 -19.39
C LYS A 322 11.79 7.36 -20.41
N ILE A 323 10.52 7.74 -20.17
CA ILE A 323 9.72 8.58 -21.07
C ILE A 323 10.36 9.97 -21.19
N PHE A 324 10.77 10.54 -20.08
CA PHE A 324 11.39 11.86 -20.03
C PHE A 324 12.93 11.82 -20.20
N GLU A 325 13.52 10.65 -20.40
CA GLU A 325 14.97 10.44 -20.59
C GLU A 325 15.81 11.14 -19.50
N VAL A 326 15.46 10.92 -18.25
CA VAL A 326 16.18 11.40 -17.07
C VAL A 326 16.71 10.24 -16.25
N ASP A 327 17.62 10.54 -15.31
CA ASP A 327 18.13 9.53 -14.35
C ASP A 327 16.97 8.93 -13.54
N PRO A 328 16.85 7.60 -13.43
CA PRO A 328 15.78 6.97 -12.66
C PRO A 328 15.91 7.19 -11.15
N ALA A 329 16.96 7.85 -10.68
CA ALA A 329 17.21 8.21 -9.28
C ALA A 329 17.06 7.01 -8.30
N ARG A 330 17.45 5.81 -8.73
CA ARG A 330 17.46 4.62 -7.87
C ARG A 330 18.54 4.78 -6.80
N ALA A 331 18.25 4.29 -5.59
CA ALA A 331 19.28 4.17 -4.56
C ALA A 331 20.40 3.22 -5.07
N ALA A 332 21.66 3.58 -4.78
CA ALA A 332 22.83 2.79 -5.13
C ALA A 332 22.89 1.49 -4.31
#